data_a9fbc795d2467007bc85c812b9267a0a
#
_entry.id   a9fbc795d2467007bc85c812b9267a0a
#
_cell.length_a   1.000
_cell.length_b   1.000
_cell.length_c   1.000
_cell.angle_alpha   90.00
_cell.angle_beta   90.00
_cell.angle_gamma   90.00
#
_symmetry.space_group_name_H-M   'P 1'
#
loop_
_entity.id
_entity.type
_entity.pdbx_description
1 polymer ?
#
loop_
_entity_poly.entity_id
_entity_poly.type
_entity_poly.pdbx_seq_one_letter_code
_entity_poly.pdbx_strand_id
1 'polypeptide(L)'
;MAVYKIFPTQDATIYSLYPSKITGLDPIIESTTNIDISGAPQTSRFLVQFDSVEINDIINNKISGSQWQANFKGYASVLNGLNTTTILEFYLISGSWSMGTGKYNYSPEYSNGVSWAWKSYSGSNAWSINGFSSYVTASYSGSSGGGTWYTGSSNSSVLPIYSTQSFEYFNSGDIDVDITNMVKAWYSGSIPNNGFIAKQAIEFILSEDYQIEMKFFSRDTNTIYPPQLEFKWRDYIFNTGSSTITALNTINATVALDENPGVFYPESINKFRVNSRPTYPTRTFQTSSYFTKNYYLPTSSYFSIKDLDTNEVVIDFDDQYTQLSVDEQGSYFILYMNGLEPERYYKILIKTIINGSTLIFDDNYYFKIING
;
A
#
# COMPACT_ATOMS: atom_id res chain seq x y z
N MET A 1 5.04 6.13 15.50
CA MET A 1 4.47 6.22 14.18
C MET A 1 4.89 5.03 13.35
N ALA A 2 3.96 4.48 12.56
CA ALA A 2 4.25 3.21 11.96
C ALA A 2 3.62 3.08 10.57
N VAL A 3 4.39 2.44 9.69
CA VAL A 3 3.94 1.93 8.40
C VAL A 3 4.12 0.43 8.44
N TYR A 4 3.09 -0.32 8.08
CA TYR A 4 3.10 -1.77 8.02
C TYR A 4 2.50 -2.23 6.69
N LYS A 5 3.13 -3.18 6.03
CA LYS A 5 2.72 -3.64 4.71
C LYS A 5 2.41 -5.12 4.74
N ILE A 6 1.35 -5.53 4.05
CA ILE A 6 1.00 -6.93 3.83
C ILE A 6 0.80 -7.22 2.34
N PHE A 7 0.95 -8.48 1.97
CA PHE A 7 0.87 -8.93 0.59
C PHE A 7 -0.44 -9.68 0.32
N PRO A 8 -0.95 -9.67 -0.92
CA PRO A 8 -2.16 -10.41 -1.26
C PRO A 8 -2.00 -11.92 -1.03
N THR A 9 -3.07 -12.55 -0.56
CA THR A 9 -3.17 -14.01 -0.50
C THR A 9 -3.54 -14.59 -1.85
N GLN A 10 -4.31 -13.84 -2.64
CA GLN A 10 -4.66 -14.21 -4.00
C GLN A 10 -4.95 -12.98 -4.87
N ASP A 11 -4.62 -13.10 -6.14
CA ASP A 11 -5.03 -12.17 -7.19
C ASP A 11 -5.29 -12.91 -8.51
N ALA A 12 -5.98 -12.28 -9.43
CA ALA A 12 -6.24 -12.80 -10.76
C ALA A 12 -6.80 -11.73 -11.67
N THR A 13 -6.63 -11.89 -12.98
CA THR A 13 -7.33 -11.11 -14.02
C THR A 13 -8.44 -11.95 -14.63
N ILE A 14 -9.58 -11.33 -14.92
CA ILE A 14 -10.69 -11.94 -15.64
C ILE A 14 -10.95 -11.21 -16.96
N TYR A 15 -11.12 -11.97 -18.05
CA TYR A 15 -11.19 -11.46 -19.42
C TYR A 15 -12.53 -11.71 -20.07
N SER A 16 -13.18 -10.67 -20.57
CA SER A 16 -14.48 -10.81 -21.26
C SER A 16 -14.38 -11.62 -22.55
N LEU A 17 -13.27 -11.53 -23.28
CA LEU A 17 -13.01 -12.28 -24.50
C LEU A 17 -12.80 -13.78 -24.22
N TYR A 18 -12.23 -14.13 -23.08
CA TYR A 18 -11.90 -15.49 -22.69
C TYR A 18 -12.61 -15.88 -21.39
N PRO A 19 -13.96 -16.08 -21.45
CA PRO A 19 -14.79 -16.19 -20.24
C PRO A 19 -14.42 -17.34 -19.28
N SER A 20 -13.73 -18.36 -19.77
CA SER A 20 -13.29 -19.51 -18.98
C SER A 20 -11.81 -19.46 -18.60
N LYS A 21 -11.06 -18.45 -19.06
CA LYS A 21 -9.62 -18.34 -18.82
C LYS A 21 -9.33 -18.04 -17.35
N ILE A 22 -8.43 -18.82 -16.77
CA ILE A 22 -7.96 -18.71 -15.39
C ILE A 22 -6.53 -18.20 -15.39
N THR A 23 -6.23 -17.21 -14.57
CA THR A 23 -4.96 -16.47 -14.60
C THR A 23 -4.35 -16.22 -13.23
N GLY A 24 -4.72 -17.03 -12.23
CA GLY A 24 -4.30 -16.80 -10.84
C GLY A 24 -2.80 -16.95 -10.54
N LEU A 25 -2.01 -17.50 -11.47
CA LEU A 25 -0.56 -17.59 -11.36
C LEU A 25 0.17 -16.73 -12.40
N ASP A 26 -0.51 -15.77 -13.02
CA ASP A 26 0.14 -14.83 -13.92
C ASP A 26 0.98 -13.82 -13.13
N PRO A 27 2.18 -13.44 -13.63
CA PRO A 27 3.00 -12.43 -12.98
C PRO A 27 2.46 -11.00 -13.15
N ILE A 28 1.38 -10.82 -13.88
CA ILE A 28 0.75 -9.54 -14.22
C ILE A 28 -0.76 -9.63 -13.98
N ILE A 29 -1.30 -8.60 -13.35
CA ILE A 29 -2.73 -8.33 -13.29
C ILE A 29 -3.05 -7.11 -14.17
N GLU A 30 -4.21 -7.12 -14.84
CA GLU A 30 -4.49 -6.05 -15.79
C GLU A 30 -5.95 -5.61 -15.83
N SER A 31 -6.13 -4.33 -16.13
CA SER A 31 -7.40 -3.73 -16.49
C SER A 31 -7.25 -3.08 -17.86
N THR A 32 -7.91 -3.66 -18.85
CA THR A 32 -7.80 -3.23 -20.25
C THR A 32 -9.17 -2.95 -20.83
N THR A 33 -9.23 -2.01 -21.75
CA THR A 33 -10.38 -1.77 -22.61
C THR A 33 -9.85 -1.63 -24.04
N ASN A 34 -10.25 -2.55 -24.91
CA ASN A 34 -9.83 -2.55 -26.30
C ASN A 34 -10.91 -3.11 -27.21
N ILE A 35 -10.67 -3.12 -28.52
CA ILE A 35 -11.52 -3.69 -29.51
C ILE A 35 -10.77 -4.84 -30.15
N ASP A 36 -11.44 -6.00 -30.30
CA ASP A 36 -10.85 -7.14 -30.97
C ASP A 36 -10.80 -6.95 -32.50
N ILE A 37 -10.17 -7.91 -33.18
CA ILE A 37 -10.08 -7.91 -34.66
C ILE A 37 -11.44 -7.99 -35.37
N SER A 38 -12.50 -8.36 -34.67
CA SER A 38 -13.89 -8.40 -35.19
C SER A 38 -14.65 -7.09 -34.91
N GLY A 39 -14.06 -6.13 -34.22
CA GLY A 39 -14.72 -4.89 -33.81
C GLY A 39 -15.53 -5.02 -32.53
N ALA A 40 -15.41 -6.13 -31.78
CA ALA A 40 -16.15 -6.32 -30.54
C ALA A 40 -15.38 -5.72 -29.36
N PRO A 41 -16.07 -4.97 -28.46
CA PRO A 41 -15.42 -4.39 -27.28
C PRO A 41 -15.01 -5.49 -26.31
N GLN A 42 -13.79 -5.37 -25.80
CA GLN A 42 -13.20 -6.26 -24.81
C GLN A 42 -12.81 -5.50 -23.58
N THR A 43 -12.92 -6.15 -22.43
CA THR A 43 -12.44 -5.60 -21.17
C THR A 43 -11.83 -6.68 -20.30
N SER A 44 -10.87 -6.29 -19.49
CA SER A 44 -10.37 -7.12 -18.39
C SER A 44 -10.49 -6.35 -17.07
N ARG A 45 -10.59 -7.11 -16.00
CA ARG A 45 -10.66 -6.63 -14.62
C ARG A 45 -9.75 -7.48 -13.78
N PHE A 46 -9.17 -6.90 -12.73
CA PHE A 46 -8.40 -7.70 -11.79
C PHE A 46 -9.03 -7.72 -10.40
N LEU A 47 -8.77 -8.80 -9.69
CA LEU A 47 -9.24 -9.07 -8.35
C LEU A 47 -8.03 -9.24 -7.43
N VAL A 48 -8.13 -8.72 -6.21
CA VAL A 48 -7.08 -8.86 -5.18
C VAL A 48 -7.75 -9.12 -3.83
N GLN A 49 -7.16 -10.03 -3.04
CA GLN A 49 -7.62 -10.31 -1.69
C GLN A 49 -6.44 -10.41 -0.72
N PHE A 50 -6.61 -9.84 0.47
CA PHE A 50 -5.68 -9.90 1.59
C PHE A 50 -6.23 -10.78 2.72
N ASP A 51 -5.34 -11.32 3.57
CA ASP A 51 -5.77 -12.18 4.66
C ASP A 51 -6.49 -11.37 5.76
N SER A 52 -7.66 -11.86 6.14
CA SER A 52 -8.45 -11.28 7.24
C SER A 52 -7.79 -11.43 8.60
N VAL A 53 -7.06 -12.52 8.82
CA VAL A 53 -6.38 -12.77 10.10
C VAL A 53 -5.26 -11.75 10.28
N GLU A 54 -4.49 -11.51 9.24
CA GLU A 54 -3.40 -10.54 9.24
C GLU A 54 -3.92 -9.10 9.39
N ILE A 55 -4.97 -8.71 8.65
CA ILE A 55 -5.65 -7.42 8.81
C ILE A 55 -6.11 -7.21 10.26
N ASN A 56 -6.76 -8.21 10.85
CA ASN A 56 -7.26 -8.15 12.22
C ASN A 56 -6.12 -8.05 13.25
N ASP A 57 -5.01 -8.78 13.04
CA ASP A 57 -3.83 -8.69 13.90
C ASP A 57 -3.23 -7.28 13.89
N ILE A 58 -3.11 -6.67 12.71
CA ILE A 58 -2.59 -5.32 12.58
C ILE A 58 -3.48 -4.33 13.32
N ILE A 59 -4.79 -4.37 13.08
CA ILE A 59 -5.73 -3.39 13.66
C ILE A 59 -5.84 -3.55 15.18
N ASN A 60 -5.83 -4.78 15.69
CA ASN A 60 -6.01 -5.04 17.12
C ASN A 60 -4.73 -4.93 17.93
N ASN A 61 -3.58 -5.32 17.36
CA ASN A 61 -2.35 -5.53 18.14
C ASN A 61 -1.21 -4.58 17.78
N LYS A 62 -1.24 -3.94 16.60
CA LYS A 62 -0.15 -3.07 16.14
C LYS A 62 -0.55 -1.61 16.08
N ILE A 63 -1.76 -1.30 15.63
CA ILE A 63 -2.24 0.08 15.52
C ILE A 63 -2.51 0.67 16.90
N SER A 64 -1.81 1.74 17.21
CA SER A 64 -2.10 2.56 18.40
C SER A 64 -3.04 3.70 18.03
N GLY A 65 -4.21 3.75 18.69
CA GLY A 65 -5.20 4.80 18.46
C GLY A 65 -6.27 4.44 17.42
N SER A 66 -7.17 5.40 17.17
CA SER A 66 -8.34 5.20 16.31
C SER A 66 -8.16 5.72 14.88
N GLN A 67 -7.07 6.45 14.63
CA GLN A 67 -6.81 7.06 13.32
C GLN A 67 -5.73 6.29 12.59
N TRP A 68 -6.13 5.60 11.55
CA TRP A 68 -5.27 4.89 10.64
C TRP A 68 -5.80 4.95 9.22
N GLN A 69 -4.92 4.74 8.27
CA GLN A 69 -5.20 4.68 6.85
C GLN A 69 -4.69 3.36 6.28
N ALA A 70 -5.37 2.85 5.27
CA ALA A 70 -4.95 1.69 4.52
C ALA A 70 -4.98 2.02 3.02
N ASN A 71 -3.82 1.95 2.37
CA ASN A 71 -3.67 2.21 0.95
C ASN A 71 -3.33 0.92 0.21
N PHE A 72 -4.01 0.66 -0.89
CA PHE A 72 -3.59 -0.37 -1.83
C PHE A 72 -2.55 0.23 -2.77
N LYS A 73 -1.39 -0.43 -2.85
CA LYS A 73 -0.29 -0.10 -3.75
C LYS A 73 -0.12 -1.18 -4.81
N GLY A 74 -0.07 -0.76 -6.06
CA GLY A 74 0.19 -1.63 -7.20
C GLY A 74 1.17 -0.94 -8.16
N TYR A 75 2.14 -1.68 -8.64
CA TYR A 75 3.22 -1.13 -9.44
C TYR A 75 3.00 -1.41 -10.93
N ALA A 76 3.08 -0.38 -11.74
CA ALA A 76 2.83 -0.47 -13.16
C ALA A 76 3.94 -1.24 -13.89
N SER A 77 3.53 -2.18 -14.73
CA SER A 77 4.40 -2.85 -15.69
C SER A 77 4.27 -2.23 -17.08
N VAL A 78 3.04 -1.96 -17.51
CA VAL A 78 2.73 -1.35 -18.82
C VAL A 78 1.52 -0.43 -18.66
N LEU A 79 1.63 0.78 -19.20
CA LEU A 79 0.54 1.73 -19.31
C LEU A 79 0.52 2.30 -20.72
N ASN A 80 -0.51 1.95 -21.48
CA ASN A 80 -0.70 2.40 -22.86
C ASN A 80 -2.08 3.04 -23.03
N GLY A 81 -2.18 3.98 -23.98
CA GLY A 81 -3.46 4.59 -24.35
C GLY A 81 -4.00 5.63 -23.37
N LEU A 82 -3.19 6.10 -22.41
CA LEU A 82 -3.59 7.15 -21.46
C LEU A 82 -3.61 8.55 -22.11
N ASN A 83 -4.22 8.68 -23.27
CA ASN A 83 -4.36 9.98 -23.97
C ASN A 83 -5.41 10.89 -23.33
N THR A 84 -6.27 10.31 -22.50
CA THR A 84 -7.30 10.98 -21.72
C THR A 84 -7.24 10.48 -20.28
N THR A 85 -7.78 11.27 -19.34
CA THR A 85 -7.89 10.85 -17.94
C THR A 85 -8.69 9.55 -17.85
N THR A 86 -8.05 8.50 -17.34
CA THR A 86 -8.65 7.19 -17.10
C THR A 86 -8.87 6.99 -15.62
N ILE A 87 -10.06 6.58 -15.22
CA ILE A 87 -10.38 6.31 -13.83
C ILE A 87 -10.44 4.80 -13.62
N LEU A 88 -9.66 4.31 -12.69
CA LEU A 88 -9.75 2.95 -12.15
C LEU A 88 -10.61 2.99 -10.88
N GLU A 89 -11.63 2.16 -10.85
CA GLU A 89 -12.58 2.04 -9.74
C GLU A 89 -12.36 0.73 -9.01
N PHE A 90 -12.40 0.79 -7.69
CA PHE A 90 -12.19 -0.34 -6.78
C PHE A 90 -13.47 -0.60 -5.99
N TYR A 91 -14.03 -1.80 -6.09
CA TYR A 91 -15.26 -2.20 -5.41
C TYR A 91 -15.08 -3.48 -4.61
N LEU A 92 -15.77 -3.60 -3.48
CA LEU A 92 -15.79 -4.81 -2.68
C LEU A 92 -16.49 -5.96 -3.40
N ILE A 93 -15.86 -7.11 -3.47
CA ILE A 93 -16.44 -8.31 -4.12
C ILE A 93 -17.52 -8.92 -3.22
N SER A 94 -18.68 -9.23 -3.80
CA SER A 94 -19.84 -9.74 -3.07
C SER A 94 -19.83 -11.25 -2.84
N GLY A 95 -18.97 -12.00 -3.50
CA GLY A 95 -18.91 -13.46 -3.40
C GLY A 95 -17.50 -14.01 -3.30
N SER A 96 -17.29 -15.05 -2.54
CA SER A 96 -15.99 -15.71 -2.44
C SER A 96 -15.55 -16.31 -3.77
N TRP A 97 -14.27 -16.25 -4.05
CA TRP A 97 -13.64 -16.72 -5.26
C TRP A 97 -12.31 -17.41 -4.97
N SER A 98 -11.73 -18.07 -5.94
CA SER A 98 -10.41 -18.71 -5.84
C SER A 98 -9.58 -18.34 -7.06
N MET A 99 -8.31 -17.97 -6.87
CA MET A 99 -7.42 -17.61 -7.98
C MET A 99 -7.14 -18.78 -8.93
N GLY A 100 -7.12 -20.01 -8.40
CA GLY A 100 -6.75 -21.20 -9.18
C GLY A 100 -5.26 -21.23 -9.53
N THR A 101 -4.91 -22.13 -10.45
CA THR A 101 -3.51 -22.40 -10.86
C THR A 101 -3.27 -22.17 -12.36
N GLY A 102 -4.15 -21.44 -13.03
CA GLY A 102 -4.03 -21.15 -14.46
C GLY A 102 -3.09 -19.98 -14.75
N LYS A 103 -2.60 -19.94 -15.97
CA LYS A 103 -1.86 -18.84 -16.59
C LYS A 103 -2.42 -18.51 -17.95
N TYR A 104 -2.41 -17.24 -18.33
CA TYR A 104 -3.00 -16.75 -19.58
C TYR A 104 -2.51 -17.50 -20.83
N ASN A 105 -1.22 -17.72 -20.92
CA ASN A 105 -0.59 -18.34 -22.08
C ASN A 105 -0.60 -19.88 -22.05
N TYR A 106 -1.17 -20.49 -21.01
CA TYR A 106 -1.21 -21.95 -20.90
C TYR A 106 -2.57 -22.50 -21.33
N SER A 107 -2.53 -23.61 -22.10
CA SER A 107 -3.66 -24.43 -22.48
C SER A 107 -3.37 -25.86 -22.01
N PRO A 108 -4.33 -26.62 -21.50
CA PRO A 108 -5.77 -26.34 -21.43
C PRO A 108 -6.17 -25.38 -20.30
N GLU A 109 -7.42 -24.91 -20.35
CA GLU A 109 -8.03 -24.19 -19.24
C GLU A 109 -8.22 -25.11 -18.05
N TYR A 110 -7.93 -24.57 -16.86
CA TYR A 110 -8.04 -25.35 -15.62
C TYR A 110 -9.39 -25.12 -14.96
N SER A 111 -9.89 -26.14 -14.28
CA SER A 111 -11.21 -26.15 -13.67
C SER A 111 -11.23 -25.71 -12.20
N ASN A 112 -10.28 -24.87 -11.75
CA ASN A 112 -10.11 -24.62 -10.32
C ASN A 112 -9.96 -23.15 -9.92
N GLY A 113 -10.31 -22.21 -10.77
CA GLY A 113 -10.08 -20.80 -10.51
C GLY A 113 -11.14 -19.85 -11.04
N VAL A 114 -10.96 -18.59 -10.68
CA VAL A 114 -11.80 -17.49 -11.12
C VAL A 114 -11.59 -17.18 -12.60
N SER A 115 -12.67 -16.86 -13.27
CA SER A 115 -12.68 -16.38 -14.65
C SER A 115 -13.81 -15.37 -14.84
N TRP A 116 -13.98 -14.87 -16.05
CA TRP A 116 -15.08 -13.96 -16.35
C TRP A 116 -16.44 -14.60 -16.07
N ALA A 117 -16.63 -15.87 -16.43
CA ALA A 117 -17.88 -16.60 -16.24
C ALA A 117 -18.06 -17.13 -14.81
N TRP A 118 -16.98 -17.48 -14.13
CA TRP A 118 -17.02 -18.26 -12.90
C TRP A 118 -16.20 -17.61 -11.76
N LYS A 119 -16.74 -17.64 -10.55
CA LYS A 119 -15.99 -17.25 -9.34
C LYS A 119 -15.08 -18.36 -8.79
N SER A 120 -15.41 -19.62 -9.10
CA SER A 120 -14.53 -20.78 -8.97
C SER A 120 -15.00 -21.84 -9.94
N TYR A 121 -14.12 -22.31 -10.80
CA TYR A 121 -14.48 -23.27 -11.82
C TYR A 121 -14.44 -24.69 -11.25
N SER A 122 -15.48 -25.11 -10.61
CA SER A 122 -15.72 -26.51 -10.24
C SER A 122 -17.15 -26.91 -10.63
N GLY A 123 -17.50 -26.59 -11.88
CA GLY A 123 -18.73 -27.13 -12.50
C GLY A 123 -20.00 -26.37 -12.23
N SER A 124 -20.04 -25.13 -11.76
CA SER A 124 -21.24 -24.26 -11.82
C SER A 124 -21.28 -23.07 -10.83
N ASN A 125 -20.16 -22.65 -10.30
CA ASN A 125 -20.13 -21.46 -9.43
C ASN A 125 -20.05 -20.17 -10.25
N ALA A 126 -21.08 -19.87 -11.00
CA ALA A 126 -21.18 -18.62 -11.74
C ALA A 126 -21.23 -17.41 -10.79
N TRP A 127 -20.79 -16.27 -11.29
CA TRP A 127 -21.03 -15.01 -10.62
C TRP A 127 -22.54 -14.79 -10.49
N SER A 128 -22.98 -14.48 -9.27
CA SER A 128 -24.40 -14.23 -8.98
C SER A 128 -24.53 -12.95 -8.16
N ILE A 129 -25.59 -12.21 -8.44
CA ILE A 129 -25.93 -11.01 -7.68
C ILE A 129 -26.59 -11.48 -6.37
N ASN A 130 -25.83 -11.45 -5.28
CA ASN A 130 -26.34 -11.71 -3.93
C ASN A 130 -26.27 -10.40 -3.15
N GLY A 131 -27.42 -9.80 -2.82
CA GLY A 131 -27.48 -8.61 -1.99
C GLY A 131 -27.45 -9.00 -0.52
N PHE A 132 -26.68 -8.30 0.28
CA PHE A 132 -26.90 -8.19 1.71
C PHE A 132 -28.06 -7.21 1.93
N SER A 133 -28.79 -7.35 3.04
CA SER A 133 -29.97 -6.54 3.34
C SER A 133 -29.70 -5.01 3.34
N SER A 134 -28.43 -4.60 3.50
CA SER A 134 -28.03 -3.19 3.57
C SER A 134 -27.19 -2.71 2.38
N TYR A 135 -26.86 -3.59 1.43
CA TYR A 135 -25.97 -3.24 0.30
C TYR A 135 -26.52 -3.71 -1.02
N VAL A 136 -26.40 -2.86 -2.02
CA VAL A 136 -26.77 -3.18 -3.40
C VAL A 136 -25.56 -3.78 -4.12
N THR A 137 -25.78 -4.92 -4.77
CA THR A 137 -24.76 -5.54 -5.63
C THR A 137 -25.02 -5.21 -7.08
N ALA A 138 -23.96 -5.10 -7.85
CA ALA A 138 -24.01 -4.95 -9.29
C ALA A 138 -23.11 -5.98 -9.98
N SER A 139 -23.49 -6.34 -11.19
CA SER A 139 -22.64 -7.01 -12.15
C SER A 139 -22.81 -6.34 -13.50
N TYR A 140 -22.00 -6.70 -14.48
CA TYR A 140 -22.22 -6.23 -15.83
C TYR A 140 -23.57 -6.75 -16.36
N SER A 141 -24.45 -5.84 -16.76
CA SER A 141 -25.85 -6.13 -17.08
C SER A 141 -26.10 -6.75 -18.46
N GLY A 142 -25.06 -7.03 -19.23
CA GLY A 142 -25.21 -7.51 -20.64
C GLY A 142 -24.76 -8.95 -20.88
N SER A 143 -24.05 -9.56 -19.94
CA SER A 143 -23.59 -10.94 -20.02
C SER A 143 -23.50 -11.54 -18.61
N SER A 144 -23.73 -12.84 -18.49
CA SER A 144 -23.45 -13.58 -17.27
C SER A 144 -21.94 -13.58 -17.05
N GLY A 145 -21.45 -12.91 -15.99
CA GLY A 145 -20.04 -12.91 -15.66
C GLY A 145 -19.44 -11.53 -15.36
N GLY A 146 -18.11 -11.47 -15.31
CA GLY A 146 -17.35 -10.25 -15.08
C GLY A 146 -17.20 -9.81 -13.63
N GLY A 147 -17.53 -10.68 -12.69
CA GLY A 147 -17.51 -10.38 -11.26
C GLY A 147 -18.84 -9.82 -10.76
N THR A 148 -19.01 -9.84 -9.42
CA THR A 148 -20.12 -9.18 -8.72
C THR A 148 -19.55 -8.39 -7.53
N TRP A 149 -20.05 -7.17 -7.34
CA TRP A 149 -19.52 -6.25 -6.33
C TRP A 149 -20.61 -5.39 -5.70
N TYR A 150 -20.28 -4.76 -4.58
CA TYR A 150 -21.16 -3.83 -3.89
C TYR A 150 -21.00 -2.42 -4.48
N THR A 151 -22.08 -1.80 -4.92
CA THR A 151 -22.08 -0.43 -5.47
C THR A 151 -22.42 0.63 -4.44
N GLY A 152 -22.86 0.22 -3.27
CA GLY A 152 -23.28 1.11 -2.20
C GLY A 152 -24.34 0.46 -1.31
N SER A 153 -24.99 1.26 -0.49
CA SER A 153 -26.07 0.82 0.39
C SER A 153 -27.44 1.07 -0.27
N SER A 154 -28.39 0.19 -0.02
CA SER A 154 -29.79 0.41 -0.31
C SER A 154 -30.42 1.52 0.56
N ASN A 155 -29.73 1.91 1.63
CA ASN A 155 -30.11 3.02 2.50
C ASN A 155 -29.27 4.25 2.15
N SER A 156 -29.90 5.34 1.74
CA SER A 156 -29.24 6.60 1.36
C SER A 156 -28.40 7.25 2.48
N SER A 157 -28.54 6.79 3.71
CA SER A 157 -27.73 7.26 4.85
C SER A 157 -26.38 6.56 5.00
N VAL A 158 -26.13 5.48 4.25
CA VAL A 158 -24.83 4.78 4.25
C VAL A 158 -24.08 5.14 2.99
N LEU A 159 -22.90 5.74 3.15
CA LEU A 159 -22.06 6.13 2.01
C LEU A 159 -21.62 4.88 1.21
N PRO A 160 -21.50 5.01 -0.12
CA PRO A 160 -20.97 3.94 -0.95
C PRO A 160 -19.52 3.64 -0.52
N ILE A 161 -19.19 2.34 -0.48
CA ILE A 161 -17.85 1.88 -0.12
C ILE A 161 -17.14 1.48 -1.40
N TYR A 162 -16.51 2.43 -2.04
CA TYR A 162 -15.64 2.23 -3.18
C TYR A 162 -14.53 3.28 -3.16
N SER A 163 -13.48 3.04 -3.92
CA SER A 163 -12.38 3.99 -4.09
C SER A 163 -12.05 4.16 -5.56
N THR A 164 -11.45 5.27 -5.92
CA THR A 164 -11.07 5.57 -7.30
C THR A 164 -9.69 6.19 -7.36
N GLN A 165 -8.98 5.94 -8.45
CA GLN A 165 -7.77 6.65 -8.80
C GLN A 165 -7.78 7.05 -10.26
N SER A 166 -7.40 8.30 -10.53
CA SER A 166 -7.25 8.83 -11.89
C SER A 166 -5.84 8.61 -12.39
N PHE A 167 -5.72 8.20 -13.64
CA PHE A 167 -4.46 8.03 -14.35
C PHE A 167 -4.42 8.96 -15.55
N GLU A 168 -3.29 9.63 -15.72
CA GLU A 168 -3.01 10.55 -16.81
C GLU A 168 -1.59 10.33 -17.31
N TYR A 169 -1.32 10.70 -18.54
CA TYR A 169 -0.02 10.49 -19.19
C TYR A 169 1.17 11.05 -18.40
N PHE A 170 0.97 12.14 -17.67
CA PHE A 170 2.04 12.84 -16.94
C PHE A 170 2.13 12.48 -15.44
N ASN A 171 1.23 11.68 -14.94
CA ASN A 171 1.22 11.28 -13.52
C ASN A 171 1.94 9.94 -13.33
N SER A 172 2.25 9.62 -12.06
CA SER A 172 2.74 8.29 -11.71
C SER A 172 1.76 7.23 -12.21
N GLY A 173 2.30 6.20 -12.84
CA GLY A 173 1.52 5.09 -13.32
C GLY A 173 1.15 4.08 -12.23
N ASP A 174 1.71 4.20 -11.04
CA ASP A 174 1.47 3.27 -9.96
C ASP A 174 0.12 3.52 -9.27
N ILE A 175 -0.46 2.45 -8.76
CA ILE A 175 -1.64 2.55 -7.91
C ILE A 175 -1.20 2.93 -6.50
N ASP A 176 -1.81 3.99 -5.94
CA ASP A 176 -1.74 4.34 -4.52
C ASP A 176 -3.11 4.88 -4.11
N VAL A 177 -4.01 3.99 -3.80
CA VAL A 177 -5.41 4.32 -3.55
C VAL A 177 -5.79 4.05 -2.09
N ASP A 178 -6.43 5.04 -1.46
CA ASP A 178 -6.99 4.89 -0.11
C ASP A 178 -8.21 3.95 -0.15
N ILE A 179 -8.07 2.77 0.47
CA ILE A 179 -9.14 1.79 0.66
C ILE A 179 -9.51 1.60 2.13
N THR A 180 -9.22 2.59 2.97
CA THR A 180 -9.47 2.53 4.41
C THR A 180 -10.91 2.14 4.76
N ASN A 181 -11.88 2.69 4.05
CA ASN A 181 -13.30 2.38 4.28
C ASN A 181 -13.65 0.94 3.90
N MET A 182 -13.00 0.39 2.87
CA MET A 182 -13.15 -1.02 2.49
C MET A 182 -12.60 -1.94 3.59
N VAL A 183 -11.38 -1.65 4.06
CA VAL A 183 -10.75 -2.41 5.14
C VAL A 183 -11.55 -2.31 6.44
N LYS A 184 -12.11 -1.15 6.78
CA LYS A 184 -13.02 -0.98 7.92
C LYS A 184 -14.29 -1.82 7.78
N ALA A 185 -14.84 -1.94 6.58
CA ALA A 185 -16.01 -2.78 6.33
C ALA A 185 -15.69 -4.27 6.52
N TRP A 186 -14.53 -4.74 6.08
CA TRP A 186 -14.05 -6.10 6.34
C TRP A 186 -13.80 -6.34 7.83
N TYR A 187 -13.07 -5.45 8.48
CA TYR A 187 -12.74 -5.57 9.91
C TYR A 187 -13.97 -5.58 10.80
N SER A 188 -14.96 -4.73 10.52
CA SER A 188 -16.22 -4.69 11.29
C SER A 188 -17.14 -5.89 11.02
N GLY A 189 -16.84 -6.70 10.01
CA GLY A 189 -17.72 -7.78 9.54
C GLY A 189 -19.00 -7.29 8.82
N SER A 190 -19.10 -6.00 8.53
CA SER A 190 -20.25 -5.44 7.79
C SER A 190 -20.33 -6.00 6.38
N ILE A 191 -19.18 -6.28 5.77
CA ILE A 191 -19.02 -6.95 4.49
C ILE A 191 -17.95 -8.04 4.65
N PRO A 192 -18.20 -9.28 4.18
CA PRO A 192 -17.19 -10.32 4.18
C PRO A 192 -15.96 -9.92 3.35
N ASN A 193 -14.77 -10.25 3.84
CA ASN A 193 -13.56 -10.01 3.08
C ASN A 193 -13.41 -11.03 1.94
N ASN A 194 -13.97 -10.70 0.80
CA ASN A 194 -13.73 -11.40 -0.47
C ASN A 194 -12.74 -10.62 -1.36
N GLY A 195 -12.05 -9.63 -0.80
CA GLY A 195 -11.18 -8.74 -1.56
C GLY A 195 -11.96 -7.67 -2.34
N PHE A 196 -11.28 -7.07 -3.29
CA PHE A 196 -11.85 -6.08 -4.18
C PHE A 196 -11.63 -6.44 -5.66
N ILE A 197 -12.48 -5.90 -6.51
CA ILE A 197 -12.35 -5.90 -7.97
C ILE A 197 -11.99 -4.50 -8.44
N ALA A 198 -11.00 -4.41 -9.32
CA ALA A 198 -10.61 -3.17 -9.97
C ALA A 198 -11.02 -3.22 -11.44
N LYS A 199 -11.65 -2.16 -11.91
CA LYS A 199 -12.13 -2.02 -13.27
C LYS A 199 -12.02 -0.58 -13.74
N GLN A 200 -11.96 -0.35 -15.04
CA GLN A 200 -12.07 1.00 -15.59
C GLN A 200 -13.49 1.53 -15.43
N ALA A 201 -13.63 2.83 -15.15
CA ALA A 201 -14.94 3.47 -15.03
C ALA A 201 -15.72 3.39 -16.35
N ILE A 202 -15.00 3.43 -17.46
CA ILE A 202 -15.55 3.33 -18.81
C ILE A 202 -15.07 2.01 -19.43
N GLU A 203 -16.01 1.11 -19.68
CA GLU A 203 -15.77 -0.21 -20.25
C GLU A 203 -16.68 -0.44 -21.47
N PHE A 204 -16.33 -1.37 -22.34
CA PHE A 204 -17.13 -1.78 -23.50
C PHE A 204 -17.45 -0.64 -24.50
N ILE A 205 -16.49 0.25 -24.71
CA ILE A 205 -16.60 1.33 -25.68
C ILE A 205 -16.17 0.84 -27.05
N LEU A 206 -16.94 1.21 -28.07
CA LEU A 206 -16.66 0.90 -29.49
C LEU A 206 -15.82 2.00 -30.18
N SER A 207 -15.09 2.81 -29.44
CA SER A 207 -14.25 3.87 -30.01
C SER A 207 -12.77 3.46 -29.96
N GLU A 208 -12.11 3.55 -31.11
CA GLU A 208 -10.67 3.31 -31.22
C GLU A 208 -9.83 4.26 -30.36
N ASP A 209 -10.40 5.41 -29.97
CA ASP A 209 -9.74 6.40 -29.11
C ASP A 209 -9.62 5.95 -27.65
N TYR A 210 -10.30 4.88 -27.25
CA TYR A 210 -10.32 4.37 -25.87
C TYR A 210 -9.68 2.97 -25.73
N GLN A 211 -8.59 2.74 -26.45
CA GLN A 211 -7.80 1.53 -26.26
C GLN A 211 -6.80 1.76 -25.10
N ILE A 212 -7.20 1.37 -23.91
CA ILE A 212 -6.44 1.58 -22.69
C ILE A 212 -5.95 0.26 -22.14
N GLU A 213 -4.65 0.15 -21.93
CA GLU A 213 -3.99 -1.02 -21.37
C GLU A 213 -3.25 -0.61 -20.09
N MET A 214 -3.74 -1.10 -18.96
CA MET A 214 -3.16 -0.87 -17.63
C MET A 214 -2.76 -2.23 -17.04
N LYS A 215 -1.46 -2.50 -17.00
CA LYS A 215 -0.89 -3.73 -16.45
C LYS A 215 -0.04 -3.44 -15.23
N PHE A 216 -0.26 -4.20 -14.19
CA PHE A 216 0.44 -4.10 -12.92
C PHE A 216 1.05 -5.45 -12.56
N PHE A 217 2.11 -5.44 -11.77
CA PHE A 217 2.67 -6.67 -11.24
C PHE A 217 1.70 -7.36 -10.31
N SER A 218 1.64 -8.69 -10.35
CA SER A 218 0.84 -9.53 -9.48
C SER A 218 1.62 -9.99 -8.25
N ARG A 219 0.97 -10.71 -7.34
CA ARG A 219 1.64 -11.39 -6.23
C ARG A 219 2.67 -12.44 -6.68
N ASP A 220 2.44 -13.05 -7.84
CA ASP A 220 3.29 -14.09 -8.42
C ASP A 220 4.37 -13.52 -9.36
N THR A 221 4.63 -12.22 -9.26
CA THR A 221 5.72 -11.57 -10.00
C THR A 221 7.10 -12.07 -9.54
N ASN A 222 8.05 -12.12 -10.48
CA ASN A 222 9.46 -12.38 -10.17
C ASN A 222 10.25 -11.07 -9.91
N THR A 223 9.54 -9.96 -9.72
CA THR A 223 10.12 -8.65 -9.42
C THR A 223 9.97 -8.32 -7.93
N ILE A 224 10.59 -7.22 -7.51
CA ILE A 224 10.46 -6.67 -6.15
C ILE A 224 9.19 -5.81 -5.96
N TYR A 225 8.25 -5.85 -6.91
CA TYR A 225 7.07 -4.98 -6.96
C TYR A 225 5.74 -5.75 -6.82
N PRO A 226 5.58 -6.70 -5.88
CA PRO A 226 4.27 -7.29 -5.65
C PRO A 226 3.29 -6.23 -5.13
N PRO A 227 1.98 -6.39 -5.37
CA PRO A 227 0.99 -5.51 -4.79
C PRO A 227 1.03 -5.55 -3.27
N GLN A 228 0.70 -4.44 -2.62
CA GLN A 228 0.78 -4.30 -1.17
C GLN A 228 -0.46 -3.60 -0.62
N LEU A 229 -0.87 -3.97 0.58
CA LEU A 229 -1.76 -3.17 1.41
C LEU A 229 -0.92 -2.51 2.50
N GLU A 230 -0.79 -1.20 2.44
CA GLU A 230 0.01 -0.40 3.35
C GLU A 230 -0.88 0.23 4.42
N PHE A 231 -0.65 -0.13 5.67
CA PHE A 231 -1.27 0.48 6.83
C PHE A 231 -0.38 1.59 7.37
N LYS A 232 -0.98 2.74 7.63
CA LYS A 232 -0.32 3.89 8.24
C LYS A 232 -1.12 4.34 9.46
N TRP A 233 -0.45 4.61 10.57
CA TRP A 233 -1.10 5.18 11.74
C TRP A 233 -0.17 6.10 12.51
N ARG A 234 -0.77 6.99 13.30
CA ARG A 234 -0.05 7.92 14.13
C ARG A 234 0.18 7.34 15.51
N ASP A 235 1.42 7.03 15.84
CA ASP A 235 1.87 6.62 17.18
C ASP A 235 2.84 7.64 17.81
N TYR A 236 2.80 8.89 17.33
CA TYR A 236 3.63 9.97 17.85
C TYR A 236 3.41 10.16 19.34
N ILE A 237 4.52 10.10 20.10
CA ILE A 237 4.58 10.31 21.55
C ILE A 237 5.58 11.41 21.83
N PHE A 238 5.18 12.37 22.64
CA PHE A 238 6.09 13.36 23.18
C PHE A 238 6.03 13.28 24.72
N ASN A 239 7.06 12.66 25.31
CA ASN A 239 7.14 12.48 26.76
C ASN A 239 8.60 12.52 27.20
N THR A 240 9.07 13.68 27.61
CA THR A 240 10.43 13.88 28.12
C THR A 240 10.60 13.50 29.60
N GLY A 241 9.52 13.06 30.25
CA GLY A 241 9.52 12.72 31.67
C GLY A 241 10.05 13.87 32.55
N SER A 242 10.96 13.57 33.46
CA SER A 242 11.65 14.53 34.28
C SER A 242 13.02 14.94 33.71
N SER A 243 13.38 14.51 32.51
CA SER A 243 14.69 14.79 31.94
C SER A 243 14.82 16.26 31.49
N THR A 244 16.02 16.79 31.52
CA THR A 244 16.36 18.17 31.14
C THR A 244 16.79 18.25 29.65
N ILE A 245 16.21 17.44 28.77
CA ILE A 245 16.52 17.51 27.33
C ILE A 245 16.02 18.83 26.74
N THR A 246 16.73 19.34 25.76
CA THR A 246 16.48 20.64 25.14
C THR A 246 16.14 20.50 23.68
N ALA A 247 15.14 21.24 23.20
CA ALA A 247 14.84 21.30 21.78
C ALA A 247 16.03 21.88 20.99
N LEU A 248 16.38 21.24 19.90
CA LEU A 248 17.37 21.77 18.97
C LEU A 248 16.75 22.95 18.19
N ASN A 249 17.37 24.12 18.30
CA ASN A 249 16.86 25.38 17.72
C ASN A 249 17.85 26.09 16.78
N THR A 250 18.86 25.38 16.32
CA THR A 250 19.88 25.94 15.40
C THR A 250 19.93 25.12 14.12
N ILE A 251 20.08 25.82 12.98
CA ILE A 251 20.29 25.18 11.67
C ILE A 251 21.68 24.55 11.54
N ASN A 252 22.66 25.03 12.32
CA ASN A 252 23.98 24.42 12.38
C ASN A 252 23.95 23.24 13.34
N ALA A 253 23.40 22.14 12.87
CA ALA A 253 23.15 20.94 13.65
C ALA A 253 23.84 19.71 13.04
N THR A 254 24.20 18.78 13.89
CA THR A 254 24.61 17.42 13.52
C THR A 254 23.51 16.48 14.01
N VAL A 255 23.03 15.65 13.11
CA VAL A 255 22.03 14.62 13.39
C VAL A 255 22.61 13.29 12.96
N ALA A 256 22.59 12.30 13.83
CA ALA A 256 23.12 10.97 13.61
C ALA A 256 22.18 9.92 14.18
N LEU A 257 22.18 8.73 13.61
CA LEU A 257 21.48 7.57 14.16
C LEU A 257 22.39 6.85 15.17
N ASP A 258 21.81 6.45 16.30
CA ASP A 258 22.54 5.79 17.38
C ASP A 258 22.45 4.27 17.27
N GLU A 259 23.55 3.62 17.67
CA GLU A 259 23.74 2.18 17.89
C GLU A 259 22.77 1.24 17.17
N ASN A 260 23.00 1.02 15.89
CA ASN A 260 22.16 0.14 15.13
C ASN A 260 23.01 -0.96 14.47
N PRO A 261 22.61 -2.25 14.52
CA PRO A 261 23.41 -3.35 13.98
C PRO A 261 23.60 -3.31 12.48
N GLY A 262 22.82 -2.48 11.75
CA GLY A 262 22.87 -2.38 10.30
C GLY A 262 22.27 -3.58 9.54
N VAL A 263 21.85 -4.62 10.26
CA VAL A 263 21.27 -5.84 9.72
C VAL A 263 20.05 -6.23 10.54
N PHE A 264 18.92 -6.46 9.86
CA PHE A 264 17.64 -6.78 10.50
C PHE A 264 16.98 -7.98 9.82
N TYR A 265 16.10 -8.65 10.56
CA TYR A 265 15.26 -9.72 10.04
C TYR A 265 13.92 -9.16 9.53
N PRO A 266 13.32 -9.80 8.51
CA PRO A 266 11.93 -9.53 8.11
C PRO A 266 11.02 -9.67 9.35
N GLU A 267 9.90 -8.95 9.34
CA GLU A 267 8.90 -8.94 10.41
C GLU A 267 9.39 -8.42 11.79
N SER A 268 10.66 -8.05 11.91
CA SER A 268 11.16 -7.46 13.15
C SER A 268 10.67 -6.01 13.33
N ILE A 269 10.55 -5.61 14.60
CA ILE A 269 10.17 -4.23 14.97
C ILE A 269 11.38 -3.62 15.67
N ASN A 270 11.86 -2.50 15.12
CA ASN A 270 13.10 -1.89 15.60
C ASN A 270 12.90 -0.42 15.95
N LYS A 271 13.43 -0.02 17.10
CA LYS A 271 13.46 1.37 17.54
C LYS A 271 14.78 2.00 17.14
N PHE A 272 14.71 3.05 16.33
CA PHE A 272 15.85 3.83 15.89
C PHE A 272 15.94 5.11 16.74
N ARG A 273 17.09 5.34 17.34
CA ARG A 273 17.38 6.57 18.06
C ARG A 273 18.07 7.58 17.16
N VAL A 274 17.64 8.84 17.30
CA VAL A 274 18.17 9.96 16.54
C VAL A 274 18.85 10.92 17.50
N ASN A 275 20.18 10.89 17.51
CA ASN A 275 20.99 11.82 18.27
C ASN A 275 21.10 13.13 17.52
N SER A 276 20.85 14.23 18.20
CA SER A 276 20.97 15.56 17.64
C SER A 276 21.72 16.50 18.57
N ARG A 277 22.53 17.37 18.00
CA ARG A 277 23.27 18.38 18.74
C ARG A 277 23.61 19.59 17.85
N PRO A 278 23.87 20.78 18.41
CA PRO A 278 24.53 21.85 17.67
C PRO A 278 25.89 21.38 17.16
N THR A 279 26.25 21.74 15.92
CA THR A 279 27.56 21.42 15.35
C THR A 279 28.69 22.02 16.20
N TYR A 280 28.44 23.22 16.73
CA TYR A 280 29.35 23.90 17.62
C TYR A 280 28.69 24.11 18.99
N PRO A 281 28.75 23.11 19.93
CA PRO A 281 28.15 23.24 21.24
C PRO A 281 28.89 24.30 22.04
N THR A 282 28.16 25.08 22.83
CA THR A 282 28.74 26.07 23.74
C THR A 282 29.62 25.34 24.76
N ARG A 283 30.90 25.73 24.85
CA ARG A 283 31.82 25.19 25.83
C ARG A 283 31.48 25.78 27.21
N THR A 284 31.16 24.92 28.17
CA THR A 284 31.02 25.29 29.56
C THR A 284 32.24 24.82 30.33
N PHE A 285 32.91 25.72 31.06
CA PHE A 285 34.08 25.40 31.87
C PHE A 285 33.66 24.83 33.23
N GLN A 286 32.92 23.72 33.23
CA GLN A 286 32.54 23.01 34.44
C GLN A 286 33.27 21.66 34.54
N THR A 287 33.63 21.27 35.76
CA THR A 287 34.43 20.07 36.01
C THR A 287 33.67 18.75 35.97
N SER A 288 32.38 18.77 35.71
CA SER A 288 31.55 17.56 35.60
C SER A 288 30.86 17.48 34.25
N SER A 289 31.09 16.37 33.58
CA SER A 289 30.43 15.84 32.39
C SER A 289 29.92 16.87 31.35
N TYR A 290 30.81 17.29 30.51
CA TYR A 290 30.62 18.25 29.43
C TYR A 290 29.62 17.85 28.35
N PHE A 291 29.16 16.61 28.35
CA PHE A 291 28.66 15.99 27.13
C PHE A 291 27.22 15.49 27.19
N THR A 292 26.50 15.88 28.22
CA THR A 292 25.20 15.25 28.49
C THR A 292 23.99 16.19 28.38
N LYS A 293 24.05 17.24 27.58
CA LYS A 293 22.80 17.83 27.13
C LYS A 293 22.30 17.04 25.94
N ASN A 294 21.38 16.14 26.19
CA ASN A 294 20.63 15.51 25.11
C ASN A 294 19.70 16.56 24.49
N TYR A 295 19.71 16.59 23.19
CA TYR A 295 18.79 17.41 22.42
C TYR A 295 17.77 16.50 21.77
N TYR A 296 16.58 17.04 21.55
CA TYR A 296 15.60 16.42 20.67
C TYR A 296 15.33 17.33 19.48
N LEU A 297 14.98 16.75 18.35
CA LEU A 297 14.58 17.47 17.16
C LEU A 297 13.19 18.09 17.34
N PRO A 298 12.91 19.26 16.74
CA PRO A 298 11.59 19.87 16.76
C PRO A 298 10.49 18.87 16.38
N THR A 299 9.27 19.12 16.82
CA THR A 299 8.09 18.27 16.49
C THR A 299 7.80 18.18 14.99
N SER A 300 8.31 19.12 14.20
CA SER A 300 8.30 19.12 12.74
C SER A 300 9.47 18.31 12.14
N SER A 301 9.74 17.14 12.71
CA SER A 301 10.81 16.24 12.26
C SER A 301 10.24 14.88 11.85
N TYR A 302 10.73 14.36 10.73
CA TYR A 302 10.19 13.21 10.03
C TYR A 302 11.30 12.30 9.53
N PHE A 303 11.03 11.00 9.38
CA PHE A 303 11.95 10.08 8.72
C PHE A 303 11.43 9.64 7.36
N SER A 304 12.33 9.17 6.51
CA SER A 304 12.02 8.53 5.22
C SER A 304 12.97 7.35 5.01
N ILE A 305 12.48 6.33 4.35
CA ILE A 305 13.26 5.14 3.97
C ILE A 305 13.37 5.08 2.46
N LYS A 306 14.59 4.91 1.99
CA LYS A 306 14.90 4.84 0.56
C LYS A 306 15.63 3.55 0.25
N ASP A 307 15.23 2.88 -0.82
CA ASP A 307 15.98 1.76 -1.37
C ASP A 307 17.26 2.26 -2.04
N LEU A 308 18.40 1.64 -1.75
CA LEU A 308 19.68 2.07 -2.30
C LEU A 308 19.92 1.62 -3.73
N ASP A 309 19.40 0.46 -4.12
CA ASP A 309 19.65 -0.11 -5.43
C ASP A 309 18.80 0.55 -6.52
N THR A 310 17.51 0.77 -6.23
CA THR A 310 16.58 1.42 -7.16
C THR A 310 16.53 2.94 -7.00
N ASN A 311 17.00 3.45 -5.86
CA ASN A 311 16.89 4.85 -5.47
C ASN A 311 15.44 5.34 -5.24
N GLU A 312 14.52 4.41 -5.09
CA GLU A 312 13.11 4.68 -4.83
C GLU A 312 12.84 4.99 -3.36
N VAL A 313 11.84 5.82 -3.13
CA VAL A 313 11.35 6.13 -1.78
C VAL A 313 10.34 5.07 -1.39
N VAL A 314 10.70 4.21 -0.44
CA VAL A 314 9.85 3.13 0.07
C VAL A 314 8.87 3.65 1.13
N ILE A 315 9.32 4.59 1.97
CA ILE A 315 8.51 5.32 2.95
C ILE A 315 8.86 6.78 2.81
N ASP A 316 7.90 7.60 2.38
CA ASP A 316 8.13 9.03 2.18
C ASP A 316 7.97 9.82 3.49
N PHE A 317 8.46 11.05 3.49
CA PHE A 317 8.21 12.01 4.56
C PHE A 317 6.73 12.37 4.60
N ASP A 318 6.08 12.05 5.69
CA ASP A 318 4.67 12.32 5.92
C ASP A 318 4.50 13.07 7.26
N ASP A 319 3.70 14.12 7.28
CA ASP A 319 3.50 14.97 8.45
C ASP A 319 2.62 14.31 9.54
N GLN A 320 1.88 13.28 9.18
CA GLN A 320 1.05 12.50 10.11
C GLN A 320 1.67 11.17 10.50
N TYR A 321 2.30 10.49 9.54
CA TYR A 321 2.70 9.08 9.68
C TYR A 321 4.22 8.83 9.73
N THR A 322 5.11 9.82 9.54
CA THR A 322 6.57 9.69 9.69
C THR A 322 7.20 10.69 10.66
N GLN A 323 6.39 11.29 11.56
CA GLN A 323 6.83 12.23 12.59
C GLN A 323 7.69 11.52 13.68
N LEU A 324 8.82 12.07 14.07
CA LEU A 324 9.68 11.51 15.11
C LEU A 324 9.07 11.70 16.49
N SER A 325 9.03 10.65 17.29
CA SER A 325 8.66 10.68 18.70
C SER A 325 9.81 11.16 19.58
N VAL A 326 9.50 11.60 20.80
CA VAL A 326 10.49 12.08 21.78
C VAL A 326 10.25 11.39 23.12
N ASP A 327 11.30 10.88 23.72
CA ASP A 327 11.33 10.37 25.09
C ASP A 327 12.42 11.06 25.93
N GLU A 328 12.72 10.54 27.12
CA GLU A 328 13.71 11.08 28.04
C GLU A 328 15.15 11.11 27.49
N GLN A 329 15.43 10.33 26.45
CA GLN A 329 16.76 10.23 25.83
C GLN A 329 16.90 11.04 24.55
N GLY A 330 15.79 11.55 23.98
CA GLY A 330 15.79 12.32 22.74
C GLY A 330 14.79 11.82 21.71
N SER A 331 15.06 12.11 20.45
CA SER A 331 14.17 11.73 19.34
C SER A 331 14.34 10.26 18.96
N TYR A 332 13.24 9.63 18.53
CA TYR A 332 13.25 8.26 18.03
C TYR A 332 12.09 8.00 17.07
N PHE A 333 12.18 6.90 16.35
CA PHE A 333 11.06 6.31 15.58
C PHE A 333 11.11 4.79 15.67
N ILE A 334 9.97 4.16 15.37
CA ILE A 334 9.84 2.70 15.30
C ILE A 334 9.63 2.35 13.82
N LEU A 335 10.39 1.40 13.33
CA LEU A 335 10.28 0.88 11.97
C LEU A 335 9.91 -0.60 12.03
N TYR A 336 8.84 -0.95 11.32
CA TYR A 336 8.44 -2.31 11.05
C TYR A 336 9.15 -2.76 9.77
N MET A 337 9.92 -3.84 9.85
CA MET A 337 10.69 -4.34 8.72
C MET A 337 9.83 -5.14 7.72
N ASN A 338 8.58 -5.37 8.08
CA ASN A 338 7.64 -6.07 7.21
C ASN A 338 7.38 -5.29 5.91
N GLY A 339 7.41 -5.97 4.78
CA GLY A 339 7.28 -5.35 3.45
C GLY A 339 8.53 -4.64 2.94
N LEU A 340 9.67 -4.76 3.64
CA LEU A 340 10.99 -4.48 3.09
C LEU A 340 11.58 -5.77 2.52
N GLU A 341 12.00 -5.71 1.27
CA GLU A 341 12.52 -6.88 0.56
C GLU A 341 13.82 -7.39 1.18
N PRO A 342 13.96 -8.70 1.39
CA PRO A 342 15.18 -9.31 1.87
C PRO A 342 16.36 -9.10 0.90
N GLU A 343 17.58 -9.17 1.46
CA GLU A 343 18.84 -9.03 0.75
C GLU A 343 19.09 -7.66 0.09
N ARG A 344 18.24 -6.64 0.42
CA ARG A 344 18.40 -5.27 -0.06
C ARG A 344 18.90 -4.32 1.02
N TYR A 345 19.53 -3.24 0.57
CA TYR A 345 20.03 -2.16 1.40
C TYR A 345 19.07 -0.96 1.36
N TYR A 346 18.77 -0.44 2.53
CA TYR A 346 17.91 0.71 2.72
C TYR A 346 18.64 1.83 3.43
N LYS A 347 18.31 3.07 3.08
CA LYS A 347 18.86 4.28 3.66
C LYS A 347 17.80 5.03 4.44
N ILE A 348 18.18 5.56 5.59
CA ILE A 348 17.33 6.41 6.42
C ILE A 348 17.71 7.87 6.20
N LEU A 349 16.69 8.69 5.95
CA LEU A 349 16.80 10.15 5.88
C LEU A 349 15.97 10.79 6.99
N ILE A 350 16.49 11.86 7.57
CA ILE A 350 15.77 12.64 8.60
C ILE A 350 15.54 14.06 8.07
N LYS A 351 14.28 14.46 7.99
CA LYS A 351 13.85 15.82 7.65
C LYS A 351 13.43 16.54 8.93
N THR A 352 13.86 17.79 9.11
CA THR A 352 13.39 18.65 10.20
C THR A 352 13.19 20.07 9.71
N ILE A 353 12.27 20.81 10.34
CA ILE A 353 12.06 22.23 10.10
C ILE A 353 12.52 23.00 11.34
N ILE A 354 13.58 23.77 11.17
CA ILE A 354 14.18 24.59 12.25
C ILE A 354 14.15 26.05 11.80
N ASN A 355 13.53 26.92 12.58
CA ASN A 355 13.42 28.34 12.30
C ASN A 355 12.89 28.67 10.88
N GLY A 356 11.93 27.88 10.41
CA GLY A 356 11.36 28.03 9.07
C GLY A 356 12.21 27.45 7.92
N SER A 357 13.38 26.89 8.21
CA SER A 357 14.24 26.25 7.23
C SER A 357 14.05 24.74 7.26
N THR A 358 13.79 24.14 6.11
CA THR A 358 13.74 22.67 5.97
C THR A 358 15.14 22.13 5.75
N LEU A 359 15.56 21.21 6.62
CA LEU A 359 16.84 20.52 6.57
C LEU A 359 16.61 19.04 6.38
N ILE A 360 17.39 18.40 5.51
CA ILE A 360 17.41 16.95 5.33
C ILE A 360 18.80 16.45 5.73
N PHE A 361 18.85 15.60 6.71
CA PHE A 361 20.07 14.98 7.19
C PHE A 361 20.20 13.58 6.61
N ASP A 362 21.37 13.35 6.06
CA ASP A 362 21.80 12.08 5.50
C ASP A 362 23.08 11.66 6.21
N ASP A 363 22.95 10.84 7.23
CA ASP A 363 24.09 10.33 8.03
C ASP A 363 24.79 9.16 7.32
N ASN A 364 24.45 8.88 6.06
CA ASN A 364 24.89 7.69 5.34
C ASN A 364 24.61 6.39 6.09
N TYR A 365 23.56 6.37 6.91
CA TYR A 365 23.16 5.17 7.60
C TYR A 365 22.42 4.23 6.65
N TYR A 366 22.99 3.04 6.49
CA TYR A 366 22.43 1.96 5.67
C TYR A 366 22.13 0.75 6.55
N PHE A 367 21.02 0.11 6.28
CA PHE A 367 20.73 -1.19 6.89
C PHE A 367 20.33 -2.18 5.82
N LYS A 368 20.50 -3.46 6.12
CA LYS A 368 20.13 -4.57 5.25
C LYS A 368 19.08 -5.43 5.90
N ILE A 369 18.11 -5.90 5.13
CA ILE A 369 17.22 -6.97 5.54
C ILE A 369 17.83 -8.29 5.07
N ILE A 370 17.95 -9.26 5.95
CA ILE A 370 18.49 -10.58 5.63
C ILE A 370 17.40 -11.64 5.72
N ASN A 371 17.50 -12.67 4.89
CA ASN A 371 16.66 -13.85 5.04
C ASN A 371 16.94 -14.52 6.39
N GLY A 372 15.85 -14.82 7.13
CA GLY A 372 15.90 -15.53 8.40
C GLY A 372 16.06 -17.05 8.23
#